data_1f749f52808d8be0671b901f012950d2
#
_entry.id   1f749f52808d8be0671b901f012950d2
#
_cell.length_a   1.000
_cell.length_b   1.000
_cell.length_c   1.000
_cell.angle_alpha   90.00
_cell.angle_beta   90.00
_cell.angle_gamma   90.00
#
_symmetry.space_group_name_H-M   'P 1'
#
loop_
_entity.id
_entity.type
_entity.pdbx_description
1 polymer ?
#
loop_
_entity_poly.entity_id
_entity_poly.type
_entity_poly.pdbx_seq_one_letter_code
_entity_poly.pdbx_strand_id
1 'polypeptide(L)'
;HSAVCTHDHHKIHDHFFAQSSFATYAISRENNAVKVSKDVPLELLGPLGCGIQTGAGAAINALKVAPASSFVTWGAGAVGLSALLAAKVCGATTIIAVDIVESRLALAKELGATHVINSKTQDPVEAIKEITGGGVKFALESTGRPEILKQGIDALGILGSIAVVGAPRLGTTAAFDVNDLLLGGKSIIGVVEGSGVPKKFIPALVSLYQQGKFPFDKLVKFYDFKDINQAAIDSHKGITLKPILKIG
;
A
#
# COMPACT_ATOMS: atom_id res chain seq x y z
N HIS A 1 6.01 9.60 23.54
CA HIS A 1 6.10 8.16 23.69
C HIS A 1 6.76 7.83 25.02
N SER A 2 6.02 7.21 25.95
CA SER A 2 6.55 6.75 27.22
C SER A 2 7.33 5.45 27.02
N ALA A 3 8.55 5.36 27.56
CA ALA A 3 9.25 4.08 27.67
C ALA A 3 8.50 3.20 28.66
N VAL A 4 8.23 1.94 28.30
CA VAL A 4 7.46 1.00 29.12
C VAL A 4 8.37 0.15 29.97
N CYS A 5 9.62 -0.08 29.54
CA CYS A 5 10.63 -0.80 30.31
C CYS A 5 12.04 -0.27 30.04
N THR A 6 12.98 -0.74 30.84
CA THR A 6 14.40 -0.44 30.65
C THR A 6 15.18 -1.74 30.58
N HIS A 7 16.21 -1.78 29.73
CA HIS A 7 17.22 -2.84 29.68
C HIS A 7 18.60 -2.18 29.72
N ASP A 8 19.43 -2.62 30.65
CA ASP A 8 20.76 -2.04 30.89
C ASP A 8 20.77 -0.50 30.99
N HIS A 9 19.84 0.06 31.76
CA HIS A 9 19.62 1.50 31.94
C HIS A 9 19.16 2.26 30.68
N HIS A 10 18.97 1.59 29.53
CA HIS A 10 18.41 2.18 28.32
C HIS A 10 16.88 2.07 28.31
N LYS A 11 16.21 3.17 27.95
CA LYS A 11 14.76 3.17 27.77
C LYS A 11 14.40 2.40 26.50
N ILE A 12 13.55 1.39 26.66
CA ILE A 12 12.97 0.67 25.53
C ILE A 12 11.65 1.32 25.15
N HIS A 13 11.53 1.76 23.92
CA HIS A 13 10.32 2.31 23.36
C HIS A 13 9.54 1.19 22.66
N ASP A 14 8.32 1.01 23.06
CA ASP A 14 7.38 0.01 22.56
C ASP A 14 5.99 0.61 22.35
N HIS A 15 4.97 -0.21 22.25
CA HIS A 15 3.59 0.20 22.11
C HIS A 15 3.29 1.03 20.83
N PHE A 16 3.93 0.70 19.70
CA PHE A 16 3.49 1.25 18.43
C PHE A 16 2.02 0.84 18.17
N PHE A 17 1.14 1.82 18.02
CA PHE A 17 -0.32 1.62 18.04
C PHE A 17 -0.83 0.85 19.27
N ALA A 18 -0.19 1.02 20.42
CA ALA A 18 -0.53 0.40 21.69
C ALA A 18 -0.49 -1.15 21.68
N GLN A 19 0.45 -1.73 20.92
CA GLN A 19 0.68 -3.17 20.88
C GLN A 19 2.12 -3.50 20.43
N SER A 20 2.58 -4.72 20.72
CA SER A 20 3.83 -5.33 20.24
C SER A 20 3.58 -6.81 19.98
N SER A 21 4.03 -7.33 18.84
CA SER A 21 3.63 -8.66 18.37
C SER A 21 4.77 -9.63 18.02
N PHE A 22 6.05 -9.22 18.15
CA PHE A 22 7.17 -10.16 17.98
C PHE A 22 7.44 -10.94 19.28
N ALA A 23 6.43 -11.65 19.74
CA ALA A 23 6.45 -12.42 20.97
C ALA A 23 5.39 -13.52 20.94
N THR A 24 5.53 -14.54 21.78
CA THR A 24 4.55 -15.62 21.94
C THR A 24 3.20 -15.09 22.45
N TYR A 25 3.24 -14.03 23.26
CA TYR A 25 2.06 -13.34 23.79
C TYR A 25 2.18 -11.84 23.52
N ALA A 26 1.05 -11.22 23.17
CA ALA A 26 0.96 -9.78 22.99
C ALA A 26 -0.20 -9.23 23.81
N ILE A 27 0.00 -8.03 24.37
CA ILE A 27 -1.06 -7.27 25.04
C ILE A 27 -1.60 -6.24 24.06
N SER A 28 -2.91 -6.23 23.86
CA SER A 28 -3.60 -5.28 23.00
C SER A 28 -4.80 -4.70 23.73
N ARG A 29 -5.17 -3.46 23.35
CA ARG A 29 -6.43 -2.85 23.79
C ARG A 29 -7.58 -3.40 22.94
N GLU A 30 -8.76 -3.51 23.52
CA GLU A 30 -9.99 -3.93 22.82
C GLU A 30 -10.25 -3.08 21.55
N ASN A 31 -9.94 -1.79 21.60
CA ASN A 31 -10.10 -0.88 20.45
C ASN A 31 -9.27 -1.28 19.24
N ASN A 32 -8.12 -1.91 19.48
CA ASN A 32 -7.18 -2.32 18.43
C ASN A 32 -7.42 -3.75 17.95
N ALA A 33 -8.35 -4.46 18.57
CA ALA A 33 -8.74 -5.81 18.15
C ALA A 33 -9.87 -5.74 17.13
N VAL A 34 -9.71 -6.49 16.04
CA VAL A 34 -10.74 -6.64 15.00
C VAL A 34 -11.19 -8.09 14.96
N LYS A 35 -12.48 -8.30 15.18
CA LYS A 35 -13.10 -9.63 15.04
C LYS A 35 -13.24 -9.97 13.56
N VAL A 36 -12.78 -11.15 13.17
CA VAL A 36 -12.86 -11.67 11.79
C VAL A 36 -13.59 -13.02 11.77
N SER A 37 -13.96 -13.49 10.56
CA SER A 37 -14.52 -14.85 10.39
C SER A 37 -13.48 -15.90 10.80
N LYS A 38 -13.97 -17.02 11.34
CA LYS A 38 -13.16 -18.21 11.63
C LYS A 38 -12.88 -19.07 10.38
N ASP A 39 -13.51 -18.76 9.27
CA ASP A 39 -13.44 -19.53 8.02
C ASP A 39 -12.26 -19.09 7.12
N VAL A 40 -11.36 -18.27 7.65
CA VAL A 40 -10.14 -17.82 6.95
C VAL A 40 -8.91 -18.25 7.75
N PRO A 41 -7.80 -18.60 7.09
CA PRO A 41 -6.54 -18.91 7.77
C PRO A 41 -6.06 -17.69 8.57
N LEU A 42 -6.06 -17.78 9.90
CA LEU A 42 -5.75 -16.66 10.79
C LEU A 42 -4.32 -16.15 10.58
N GLU A 43 -3.40 -17.02 10.22
CA GLU A 43 -2.00 -16.70 9.94
C GLU A 43 -1.81 -15.73 8.77
N LEU A 44 -2.78 -15.66 7.84
CA LEU A 44 -2.73 -14.71 6.71
C LEU A 44 -3.11 -13.29 7.11
N LEU A 45 -3.80 -13.08 8.22
CA LEU A 45 -4.51 -11.83 8.51
C LEU A 45 -3.63 -10.73 9.09
N GLY A 46 -2.43 -11.05 9.58
CA GLY A 46 -1.52 -10.07 10.19
C GLY A 46 -1.27 -8.81 9.33
N PRO A 47 -0.98 -8.91 8.05
CA PRO A 47 -0.74 -7.75 7.19
C PRO A 47 -1.93 -6.83 6.95
N LEU A 48 -3.17 -7.31 7.21
CA LEU A 48 -4.39 -6.50 7.07
C LEU A 48 -4.43 -5.32 8.04
N GLY A 49 -3.76 -5.43 9.17
CA GLY A 49 -3.71 -4.37 10.18
C GLY A 49 -2.93 -3.11 9.78
N CYS A 50 -2.19 -3.13 8.66
CA CYS A 50 -1.39 -1.98 8.21
C CYS A 50 -1.39 -1.89 6.66
N GLY A 51 -0.35 -2.41 6.00
CA GLY A 51 -0.07 -2.14 4.59
C GLY A 51 -1.18 -2.56 3.62
N ILE A 52 -1.86 -3.69 3.89
CA ILE A 52 -2.92 -4.17 3.02
C ILE A 52 -4.16 -3.26 3.08
N GLN A 53 -4.62 -2.91 4.31
CA GLN A 53 -5.73 -1.96 4.42
C GLN A 53 -5.37 -0.56 3.94
N THR A 54 -4.11 -0.12 4.11
CA THR A 54 -3.66 1.19 3.64
C THR A 54 -3.80 1.32 2.14
N GLY A 55 -3.26 0.38 1.38
CA GLY A 55 -3.37 0.41 -0.08
C GLY A 55 -4.81 0.24 -0.57
N ALA A 56 -5.50 -0.77 -0.07
CA ALA A 56 -6.89 -1.01 -0.45
C ALA A 56 -7.80 0.17 -0.11
N GLY A 57 -7.66 0.74 1.08
CA GLY A 57 -8.46 1.88 1.52
C GLY A 57 -8.11 3.18 0.80
N ALA A 58 -6.86 3.37 0.39
CA ALA A 58 -6.50 4.50 -0.46
C ALA A 58 -7.31 4.50 -1.77
N ALA A 59 -7.46 3.33 -2.40
CA ALA A 59 -8.25 3.20 -3.63
C ALA A 59 -9.78 3.28 -3.36
N ILE A 60 -10.28 2.56 -2.36
CA ILE A 60 -11.74 2.43 -2.11
C ILE A 60 -12.29 3.64 -1.36
N ASN A 61 -11.68 4.03 -0.23
CA ASN A 61 -12.24 5.01 0.69
C ASN A 61 -11.83 6.45 0.34
N ALA A 62 -10.53 6.67 0.05
CA ALA A 62 -9.99 8.02 -0.16
C ALA A 62 -10.17 8.48 -1.62
N LEU A 63 -9.63 7.74 -2.58
CA LEU A 63 -9.75 8.07 -4.01
C LEU A 63 -11.13 7.76 -4.57
N LYS A 64 -11.85 6.80 -3.99
CA LYS A 64 -13.17 6.35 -4.49
C LYS A 64 -13.08 5.98 -5.96
N VAL A 65 -12.12 5.13 -6.29
CA VAL A 65 -11.87 4.68 -7.67
C VAL A 65 -13.17 4.22 -8.30
N ALA A 66 -13.52 4.81 -9.44
CA ALA A 66 -14.78 4.55 -10.12
C ALA A 66 -14.65 3.43 -11.16
N PRO A 67 -15.72 2.72 -11.49
CA PRO A 67 -15.76 1.80 -12.64
C PRO A 67 -15.34 2.51 -13.94
N ALA A 68 -14.71 1.76 -14.84
CA ALA A 68 -14.22 2.23 -16.14
C ALA A 68 -13.18 3.36 -16.08
N SER A 69 -12.60 3.65 -14.90
CA SER A 69 -11.55 4.66 -14.74
C SER A 69 -10.14 4.09 -14.95
N SER A 70 -9.16 5.00 -15.02
CA SER A 70 -7.73 4.68 -14.98
C SER A 70 -7.16 4.88 -13.59
N PHE A 71 -6.29 3.94 -13.17
CA PHE A 71 -5.59 3.95 -11.90
C PHE A 71 -4.11 3.63 -12.10
N VAL A 72 -3.21 4.33 -11.41
CA VAL A 72 -1.78 4.01 -11.36
C VAL A 72 -1.29 3.91 -9.93
N THR A 73 -0.44 2.93 -9.66
CA THR A 73 0.36 2.88 -8.41
C THR A 73 1.83 3.14 -8.69
N TRP A 74 2.40 4.11 -7.98
CA TRP A 74 3.81 4.38 -7.90
C TRP A 74 4.40 3.59 -6.74
N GLY A 75 5.15 2.54 -7.09
CA GLY A 75 5.62 1.49 -6.20
C GLY A 75 4.70 0.25 -6.23
N ALA A 76 5.26 -0.89 -6.64
CA ALA A 76 4.61 -2.19 -6.63
C ALA A 76 5.03 -3.03 -5.41
N GLY A 77 5.11 -2.38 -4.25
CA GLY A 77 5.22 -3.03 -2.95
C GLY A 77 3.87 -3.54 -2.43
N ALA A 78 3.82 -4.07 -1.21
CA ALA A 78 2.58 -4.61 -0.65
C ALA A 78 1.43 -3.58 -0.60
N VAL A 79 1.72 -2.31 -0.30
CA VAL A 79 0.73 -1.22 -0.28
C VAL A 79 0.23 -0.92 -1.70
N GLY A 80 1.15 -0.73 -2.66
CA GLY A 80 0.79 -0.43 -4.04
C GLY A 80 0.01 -1.56 -4.70
N LEU A 81 0.42 -2.82 -4.49
CA LEU A 81 -0.28 -3.98 -5.04
C LEU A 81 -1.65 -4.22 -4.38
N SER A 82 -1.81 -3.92 -3.09
CA SER A 82 -3.15 -3.95 -2.47
C SER A 82 -4.06 -2.87 -3.03
N ALA A 83 -3.55 -1.67 -3.32
CA ALA A 83 -4.32 -0.63 -3.98
C ALA A 83 -4.70 -1.03 -5.42
N LEU A 84 -3.81 -1.69 -6.15
CA LEU A 84 -4.06 -2.24 -7.48
C LEU A 84 -5.20 -3.27 -7.45
N LEU A 85 -5.14 -4.23 -6.52
CA LEU A 85 -6.21 -5.20 -6.31
C LEU A 85 -7.55 -4.52 -6.00
N ALA A 86 -7.51 -3.50 -5.13
CA ALA A 86 -8.70 -2.73 -4.77
C ALA A 86 -9.26 -1.92 -5.95
N ALA A 87 -8.40 -1.30 -6.77
CA ALA A 87 -8.83 -0.60 -7.98
C ALA A 87 -9.51 -1.56 -8.97
N LYS A 88 -9.01 -2.79 -9.10
CA LYS A 88 -9.64 -3.86 -9.87
C LYS A 88 -11.02 -4.24 -9.31
N VAL A 89 -11.13 -4.38 -7.99
CA VAL A 89 -12.44 -4.63 -7.31
C VAL A 89 -13.43 -3.49 -7.57
N CYS A 90 -12.95 -2.25 -7.61
CA CYS A 90 -13.77 -1.06 -7.93
C CYS A 90 -14.17 -0.99 -9.42
N GLY A 91 -13.61 -1.84 -10.29
CA GLY A 91 -13.95 -1.87 -11.72
C GLY A 91 -13.15 -0.90 -12.57
N ALA A 92 -11.97 -0.45 -12.13
CA ALA A 92 -11.03 0.27 -12.99
C ALA A 92 -10.64 -0.60 -14.21
N THR A 93 -10.62 0.00 -15.41
CA THR A 93 -10.34 -0.73 -16.67
C THR A 93 -8.91 -0.54 -17.16
N THR A 94 -8.26 0.55 -16.77
CA THR A 94 -6.85 0.79 -17.04
C THR A 94 -6.12 0.83 -15.70
N ILE A 95 -5.31 -0.18 -15.42
CA ILE A 95 -4.59 -0.32 -14.14
C ILE A 95 -3.11 -0.43 -14.45
N ILE A 96 -2.34 0.55 -13.99
CA ILE A 96 -0.92 0.71 -14.29
C ILE A 96 -0.11 0.51 -13.00
N ALA A 97 0.97 -0.27 -13.06
CA ALA A 97 1.94 -0.37 -11.98
C ALA A 97 3.30 0.16 -12.43
N VAL A 98 3.87 1.08 -11.66
CA VAL A 98 5.20 1.65 -11.88
C VAL A 98 6.13 1.18 -10.77
N ASP A 99 7.25 0.55 -11.12
CA ASP A 99 8.30 0.13 -10.18
C ASP A 99 9.65 0.08 -10.90
N ILE A 100 10.72 -0.16 -10.16
CA ILE A 100 12.08 -0.38 -10.67
C ILE A 100 12.49 -1.85 -10.62
N VAL A 101 11.67 -2.74 -10.08
CA VAL A 101 11.95 -4.16 -9.83
C VAL A 101 11.06 -5.02 -10.73
N GLU A 102 11.67 -5.71 -11.70
CA GLU A 102 10.95 -6.53 -12.69
C GLU A 102 10.04 -7.60 -12.08
N SER A 103 10.49 -8.29 -11.02
CA SER A 103 9.69 -9.32 -10.36
C SER A 103 8.40 -8.77 -9.74
N ARG A 104 8.41 -7.52 -9.26
CA ARG A 104 7.23 -6.85 -8.73
C ARG A 104 6.27 -6.43 -9.84
N LEU A 105 6.82 -6.00 -10.98
CA LEU A 105 6.04 -5.67 -12.17
C LEU A 105 5.38 -6.92 -12.77
N ALA A 106 6.09 -8.06 -12.79
CA ALA A 106 5.55 -9.34 -13.20
C ALA A 106 4.37 -9.77 -12.29
N LEU A 107 4.54 -9.66 -10.97
CA LEU A 107 3.47 -9.93 -10.02
C LEU A 107 2.29 -8.96 -10.19
N ALA A 108 2.54 -7.67 -10.43
CA ALA A 108 1.48 -6.69 -10.70
C ALA A 108 0.63 -7.11 -11.92
N LYS A 109 1.26 -7.62 -12.98
CA LYS A 109 0.55 -8.18 -14.14
C LYS A 109 -0.31 -9.38 -13.77
N GLU A 110 0.23 -10.33 -13.01
CA GLU A 110 -0.51 -11.50 -12.52
C GLU A 110 -1.74 -11.09 -11.70
N LEU A 111 -1.60 -10.06 -10.86
CA LEU A 111 -2.67 -9.54 -10.01
C LEU A 111 -3.73 -8.73 -10.79
N GLY A 112 -3.44 -8.34 -12.03
CA GLY A 112 -4.40 -7.70 -12.91
C GLY A 112 -4.06 -6.29 -13.37
N ALA A 113 -2.79 -5.87 -13.28
CA ALA A 113 -2.33 -4.68 -13.97
C ALA A 113 -2.50 -4.87 -15.49
N THR A 114 -3.12 -3.91 -16.16
CA THR A 114 -3.22 -3.89 -17.62
C THR A 114 -1.89 -3.48 -18.25
N HIS A 115 -1.16 -2.58 -17.58
CA HIS A 115 0.15 -2.09 -18.01
C HIS A 115 1.12 -2.08 -16.83
N VAL A 116 2.39 -2.27 -17.13
CA VAL A 116 3.49 -2.12 -16.18
C VAL A 116 4.58 -1.25 -16.79
N ILE A 117 5.21 -0.42 -15.98
CA ILE A 117 6.22 0.54 -16.39
C ILE A 117 7.43 0.37 -15.49
N ASN A 118 8.59 0.03 -16.08
CA ASN A 118 9.86 0.07 -15.37
C ASN A 118 10.47 1.47 -15.51
N SER A 119 10.43 2.25 -14.43
CA SER A 119 10.95 3.63 -14.45
C SER A 119 12.47 3.75 -14.53
N LYS A 120 13.21 2.65 -14.60
CA LYS A 120 14.64 2.65 -14.96
C LYS A 120 14.88 2.72 -16.46
N THR A 121 13.94 2.30 -17.27
CA THR A 121 14.12 2.10 -18.71
C THR A 121 13.28 3.05 -19.56
N GLN A 122 12.27 3.71 -18.98
CA GLN A 122 11.40 4.64 -19.69
C GLN A 122 10.88 5.73 -18.74
N ASP A 123 10.49 6.89 -19.29
CA ASP A 123 9.82 7.94 -18.54
C ASP A 123 8.41 7.50 -18.19
N PRO A 124 8.07 7.38 -16.90
CA PRO A 124 6.76 6.89 -16.50
C PRO A 124 5.64 7.90 -16.71
N VAL A 125 5.93 9.22 -16.69
CA VAL A 125 4.91 10.26 -16.89
C VAL A 125 4.43 10.27 -18.34
N GLU A 126 5.38 10.23 -19.28
CA GLU A 126 5.08 10.16 -20.71
C GLU A 126 4.33 8.88 -21.04
N ALA A 127 4.81 7.73 -20.58
CA ALA A 127 4.17 6.44 -20.80
C ALA A 127 2.73 6.39 -20.25
N ILE A 128 2.49 6.93 -19.05
CA ILE A 128 1.13 6.99 -18.47
C ILE A 128 0.22 7.88 -19.33
N LYS A 129 0.70 9.05 -19.76
CA LYS A 129 -0.09 9.95 -20.62
C LYS A 129 -0.43 9.33 -21.97
N GLU A 130 0.49 8.58 -22.56
CA GLU A 130 0.25 7.84 -23.80
C GLU A 130 -0.82 6.74 -23.60
N ILE A 131 -0.67 5.89 -22.57
CA ILE A 131 -1.61 4.82 -22.24
C ILE A 131 -3.03 5.36 -21.98
N THR A 132 -3.13 6.52 -21.32
CA THR A 132 -4.40 7.07 -20.84
C THR A 132 -5.00 8.15 -21.73
N GLY A 133 -4.30 8.55 -22.79
CA GLY A 133 -4.75 9.61 -23.69
C GLY A 133 -4.75 11.00 -23.05
N GLY A 134 -3.78 11.31 -22.16
CA GLY A 134 -3.64 12.65 -21.58
C GLY A 134 -3.46 12.72 -20.07
N GLY A 135 -3.51 11.59 -19.38
CA GLY A 135 -3.23 11.49 -17.95
C GLY A 135 -4.22 10.59 -17.19
N VAL A 136 -3.75 10.05 -16.07
CA VAL A 136 -4.50 9.09 -15.25
C VAL A 136 -5.52 9.80 -14.36
N LYS A 137 -6.66 9.13 -14.10
CA LYS A 137 -7.71 9.67 -13.22
C LYS A 137 -7.37 9.52 -11.74
N PHE A 138 -6.83 8.38 -11.34
CA PHE A 138 -6.48 8.09 -9.96
C PHE A 138 -5.06 7.57 -9.85
N ALA A 139 -4.32 8.09 -8.88
CA ALA A 139 -2.93 7.71 -8.63
C ALA A 139 -2.70 7.42 -7.15
N LEU A 140 -1.78 6.49 -6.86
CA LEU A 140 -1.26 6.22 -5.52
C LEU A 140 0.24 6.41 -5.50
N GLU A 141 0.76 7.23 -4.58
CA GLU A 141 2.17 7.32 -4.25
C GLU A 141 2.45 6.52 -2.97
N SER A 142 3.25 5.45 -3.08
CA SER A 142 3.56 4.55 -1.97
C SER A 142 5.06 4.41 -1.67
N THR A 143 5.91 5.20 -2.34
CA THR A 143 7.36 5.12 -2.19
C THR A 143 7.91 6.04 -1.11
N GLY A 144 7.21 7.11 -0.78
CA GLY A 144 7.64 8.16 0.14
C GLY A 144 8.77 9.04 -0.42
N ARG A 145 8.92 9.13 -1.74
CA ARG A 145 9.94 9.92 -2.41
C ARG A 145 9.34 11.16 -3.05
N PRO A 146 9.80 12.38 -2.69
CA PRO A 146 9.22 13.64 -3.20
C PRO A 146 9.23 13.75 -4.71
N GLU A 147 10.30 13.27 -5.36
CA GLU A 147 10.43 13.26 -6.81
C GLU A 147 9.40 12.34 -7.49
N ILE A 148 9.03 11.23 -6.84
CA ILE A 148 7.99 10.32 -7.34
C ILE A 148 6.61 10.92 -7.13
N LEU A 149 6.36 11.59 -6.01
CA LEU A 149 5.12 12.34 -5.81
C LEU A 149 4.92 13.39 -6.91
N LYS A 150 5.98 14.15 -7.24
CA LYS A 150 5.93 15.10 -8.36
C LYS A 150 5.56 14.43 -9.67
N GLN A 151 6.23 13.33 -10.03
CA GLN A 151 5.90 12.56 -11.23
C GLN A 151 4.43 12.07 -11.21
N GLY A 152 3.95 11.63 -10.04
CA GLY A 152 2.57 11.22 -9.87
C GLY A 152 1.57 12.36 -10.14
N ILE A 153 1.86 13.59 -9.69
CA ILE A 153 1.05 14.79 -9.97
C ILE A 153 1.10 15.16 -11.45
N ASP A 154 2.30 15.13 -12.06
CA ASP A 154 2.51 15.47 -13.48
C ASP A 154 1.79 14.47 -14.43
N ALA A 155 1.62 13.22 -13.98
CA ALA A 155 0.92 12.17 -14.73
C ALA A 155 -0.61 12.21 -14.61
N LEU A 156 -1.16 13.02 -13.68
CA LEU A 156 -2.61 13.17 -13.54
C LEU A 156 -3.22 13.88 -14.74
N GLY A 157 -4.34 13.36 -15.22
CA GLY A 157 -5.21 14.07 -16.14
C GLY A 157 -6.05 15.16 -15.47
N ILE A 158 -6.90 15.84 -16.23
CA ILE A 158 -7.85 16.84 -15.72
C ILE A 158 -8.76 16.21 -14.67
N LEU A 159 -8.95 16.92 -13.55
CA LEU A 159 -9.69 16.44 -12.38
C LEU A 159 -9.15 15.13 -11.80
N GLY A 160 -7.89 14.82 -12.05
CA GLY A 160 -7.22 13.65 -11.46
C GLY A 160 -6.91 13.82 -9.98
N SER A 161 -6.79 12.71 -9.26
CA SER A 161 -6.50 12.71 -7.82
C SER A 161 -5.39 11.73 -7.48
N ILE A 162 -4.45 12.15 -6.62
CA ILE A 162 -3.39 11.31 -6.10
C ILE A 162 -3.49 11.15 -4.59
N ALA A 163 -3.47 9.89 -4.13
CA ALA A 163 -3.34 9.55 -2.72
C ALA A 163 -1.85 9.39 -2.36
N VAL A 164 -1.44 10.01 -1.26
CA VAL A 164 -0.08 9.95 -0.72
C VAL A 164 -0.11 9.07 0.53
N VAL A 165 0.55 7.92 0.48
CA VAL A 165 0.67 6.96 1.59
C VAL A 165 2.13 6.70 1.97
N GLY A 166 3.07 6.97 1.07
CA GLY A 166 4.49 6.86 1.34
C GLY A 166 4.90 7.85 2.43
N ALA A 167 5.58 7.36 3.48
CA ALA A 167 6.00 8.17 4.62
C ALA A 167 7.48 8.54 4.51
N PRO A 168 7.84 9.74 4.04
CA PRO A 168 9.22 10.22 4.04
C PRO A 168 9.67 10.64 5.46
N ARG A 169 10.92 11.04 5.59
CA ARG A 169 11.44 11.63 6.83
C ARG A 169 10.68 12.93 7.15
N LEU A 170 10.47 13.20 8.44
CA LEU A 170 9.85 14.45 8.89
C LEU A 170 10.61 15.67 8.34
N GLY A 171 9.88 16.67 7.88
CA GLY A 171 10.44 17.87 7.25
C GLY A 171 10.73 17.73 5.75
N THR A 172 10.47 16.58 5.15
CA THR A 172 10.59 16.42 3.69
C THR A 172 9.52 17.26 2.97
N THR A 173 9.93 17.96 1.93
CA THR A 173 9.08 18.77 1.07
C THR A 173 9.08 18.26 -0.37
N ALA A 174 8.00 18.50 -1.10
CA ALA A 174 7.91 18.25 -2.53
C ALA A 174 7.51 19.53 -3.25
N ALA A 175 8.12 19.78 -4.42
CA ALA A 175 7.79 20.91 -5.28
C ALA A 175 6.98 20.42 -6.49
N PHE A 176 5.92 21.13 -6.83
CA PHE A 176 5.07 20.89 -8.02
C PHE A 176 4.57 22.21 -8.60
N ASP A 177 4.12 22.19 -9.83
CA ASP A 177 3.56 23.39 -10.50
C ASP A 177 2.15 23.69 -9.93
N VAL A 178 2.01 24.86 -9.31
CA VAL A 178 0.74 25.29 -8.71
C VAL A 178 -0.31 25.59 -9.79
N ASN A 179 0.09 26.10 -10.94
CA ASN A 179 -0.85 26.36 -12.04
C ASN A 179 -1.34 25.07 -12.67
N ASP A 180 -0.50 24.05 -12.81
CA ASP A 180 -0.91 22.72 -13.28
C ASP A 180 -1.93 22.08 -12.31
N LEU A 181 -1.71 22.23 -11.01
CA LEU A 181 -2.69 21.78 -10.00
C LEU A 181 -4.02 22.54 -10.13
N LEU A 182 -3.95 23.88 -10.21
CA LEU A 182 -5.13 24.76 -10.27
C LEU A 182 -5.94 24.57 -11.54
N LEU A 183 -5.29 24.72 -12.68
CA LEU A 183 -5.96 24.68 -13.99
C LEU A 183 -6.41 23.25 -14.35
N GLY A 184 -5.66 22.25 -13.91
CA GLY A 184 -6.04 20.85 -14.07
C GLY A 184 -7.14 20.40 -13.11
N GLY A 185 -7.50 21.20 -12.09
CA GLY A 185 -8.45 20.79 -11.03
C GLY A 185 -8.00 19.54 -10.29
N LYS A 186 -6.67 19.34 -10.18
CA LYS A 186 -6.08 18.13 -9.58
C LYS A 186 -6.19 18.15 -8.06
N SER A 187 -6.18 16.97 -7.43
CA SER A 187 -6.26 16.83 -5.98
C SER A 187 -5.12 15.97 -5.42
N ILE A 188 -4.57 16.39 -4.28
CA ILE A 188 -3.57 15.63 -3.51
C ILE A 188 -4.18 15.29 -2.15
N ILE A 189 -4.24 14.01 -1.80
CA ILE A 189 -4.93 13.50 -0.61
C ILE A 189 -3.95 12.71 0.24
N GLY A 190 -3.69 13.16 1.47
CA GLY A 190 -2.95 12.37 2.46
C GLY A 190 -3.81 11.22 2.99
N VAL A 191 -3.26 10.00 3.05
CA VAL A 191 -3.98 8.82 3.50
C VAL A 191 -3.19 8.08 4.56
N VAL A 192 -3.80 7.87 5.72
CA VAL A 192 -3.27 7.06 6.82
C VAL A 192 -4.18 5.86 7.02
N GLU A 193 -3.59 4.65 7.08
CA GLU A 193 -4.30 3.37 7.32
C GLU A 193 -5.54 3.17 6.41
N GLY A 194 -5.46 3.69 5.16
CA GLY A 194 -6.53 3.55 4.17
C GLY A 194 -7.77 4.40 4.43
N SER A 195 -7.70 5.42 5.31
CA SER A 195 -8.82 6.32 5.64
C SER A 195 -10.11 5.57 6.00
N GLY A 196 -9.99 4.39 6.59
CA GLY A 196 -11.09 3.50 6.94
C GLY A 196 -11.24 3.29 8.45
N VAL A 197 -12.37 2.70 8.84
CA VAL A 197 -12.59 2.19 10.19
C VAL A 197 -12.20 0.70 10.21
N PRO A 198 -11.07 0.30 10.86
CA PRO A 198 -10.54 -1.07 10.76
C PRO A 198 -11.57 -2.15 11.12
N LYS A 199 -12.40 -1.93 12.16
CA LYS A 199 -13.46 -2.86 12.58
C LYS A 199 -14.53 -3.14 11.51
N LYS A 200 -14.65 -2.26 10.49
CA LYS A 200 -15.56 -2.45 9.34
C LYS A 200 -14.78 -2.86 8.09
N PHE A 201 -13.64 -2.25 7.86
CA PHE A 201 -12.93 -2.37 6.61
C PHE A 201 -12.15 -3.69 6.49
N ILE A 202 -11.48 -4.14 7.57
CA ILE A 202 -10.75 -5.42 7.56
C ILE A 202 -11.70 -6.61 7.31
N PRO A 203 -12.87 -6.75 7.98
CA PRO A 203 -13.83 -7.80 7.63
C PRO A 203 -14.34 -7.72 6.19
N ALA A 204 -14.49 -6.52 5.61
CA ALA A 204 -14.87 -6.37 4.21
C ALA A 204 -13.76 -6.88 3.26
N LEU A 205 -12.49 -6.59 3.53
CA LEU A 205 -11.36 -7.12 2.77
C LEU A 205 -11.27 -8.66 2.88
N VAL A 206 -11.51 -9.21 4.07
CA VAL A 206 -11.60 -10.66 4.28
C VAL A 206 -12.70 -11.27 3.44
N SER A 207 -13.89 -10.66 3.39
CA SER A 207 -14.99 -11.12 2.55
C SER A 207 -14.64 -11.08 1.05
N LEU A 208 -13.95 -10.05 0.59
CA LEU A 208 -13.47 -9.96 -0.79
C LEU A 208 -12.41 -11.03 -1.11
N TYR A 209 -11.56 -11.36 -0.14
CA TYR A 209 -10.60 -12.46 -0.26
C TYR A 209 -11.32 -13.80 -0.41
N GLN A 210 -12.28 -14.11 0.47
CA GLN A 210 -13.08 -15.34 0.40
C GLN A 210 -13.85 -15.49 -0.92
N GLN A 211 -14.22 -14.38 -1.56
CA GLN A 211 -14.83 -14.36 -2.90
C GLN A 211 -13.80 -14.49 -4.04
N GLY A 212 -12.51 -14.62 -3.74
CA GLY A 212 -11.43 -14.65 -4.75
C GLY A 212 -11.18 -13.31 -5.46
N LYS A 213 -11.80 -12.21 -4.99
CA LYS A 213 -11.69 -10.89 -5.63
C LYS A 213 -10.49 -10.08 -5.16
N PHE A 214 -9.95 -10.40 -3.98
CA PHE A 214 -8.85 -9.67 -3.35
C PHE A 214 -7.79 -10.64 -2.82
N PRO A 215 -7.00 -11.32 -3.70
CA PRO A 215 -6.05 -12.36 -3.34
C PRO A 215 -4.76 -11.77 -2.73
N PHE A 216 -4.86 -11.17 -1.54
CA PHE A 216 -3.72 -10.57 -0.85
C PHE A 216 -2.73 -11.60 -0.29
N ASP A 217 -3.12 -12.86 -0.19
CA ASP A 217 -2.26 -14.00 0.13
C ASP A 217 -1.07 -14.13 -0.83
N LYS A 218 -1.22 -13.73 -2.09
CA LYS A 218 -0.13 -13.67 -3.07
C LYS A 218 0.96 -12.63 -2.73
N LEU A 219 0.71 -11.72 -1.82
CA LEU A 219 1.65 -10.70 -1.38
C LEU A 219 2.50 -11.16 -0.19
N VAL A 220 2.20 -12.30 0.42
CA VAL A 220 2.81 -12.73 1.68
C VAL A 220 3.76 -13.91 1.48
N LYS A 221 4.74 -14.02 2.38
CA LYS A 221 5.62 -15.17 2.50
C LYS A 221 5.83 -15.49 3.98
N PHE A 222 5.67 -16.75 4.34
CA PHE A 222 5.87 -17.21 5.71
C PHE A 222 7.33 -17.51 6.02
N TYR A 223 7.74 -17.19 7.23
CA TYR A 223 9.03 -17.51 7.82
C TYR A 223 8.82 -18.04 9.22
N ASP A 224 9.68 -18.96 9.67
CA ASP A 224 9.74 -19.32 11.09
C ASP A 224 10.26 -18.12 11.90
N PHE A 225 9.81 -17.98 13.16
CA PHE A 225 10.23 -16.86 14.00
C PHE A 225 11.77 -16.79 14.19
N LYS A 226 12.43 -17.95 14.26
CA LYS A 226 13.90 -18.02 14.34
C LYS A 226 14.61 -17.35 13.15
N ASP A 227 13.92 -17.26 12.00
CA ASP A 227 14.45 -16.70 10.75
C ASP A 227 14.07 -15.21 10.57
N ILE A 228 13.68 -14.51 11.64
CA ILE A 228 13.26 -13.09 11.61
C ILE A 228 14.29 -12.19 10.92
N ASN A 229 15.59 -12.42 11.15
CA ASN A 229 16.65 -11.63 10.51
C ASN A 229 16.70 -11.86 9.00
N GLN A 230 16.49 -13.11 8.54
CA GLN A 230 16.42 -13.43 7.13
C GLN A 230 15.17 -12.81 6.49
N ALA A 231 14.02 -12.86 7.17
CA ALA A 231 12.79 -12.22 6.72
C ALA A 231 12.96 -10.70 6.55
N ALA A 232 13.67 -10.04 7.47
CA ALA A 232 13.99 -8.62 7.39
C ALA A 232 14.92 -8.30 6.20
N ILE A 233 15.96 -9.12 5.99
CA ILE A 233 16.88 -8.99 4.86
C ILE A 233 16.14 -9.16 3.53
N ASP A 234 15.31 -10.19 3.41
CA ASP A 234 14.54 -10.49 2.19
C ASP A 234 13.54 -9.36 1.88
N SER A 235 12.89 -8.82 2.91
CA SER A 235 12.01 -7.67 2.77
C SER A 235 12.77 -6.42 2.31
N HIS A 236 13.94 -6.13 2.90
CA HIS A 236 14.76 -4.99 2.53
C HIS A 236 15.28 -5.10 1.09
N LYS A 237 15.68 -6.30 0.67
CA LYS A 237 16.14 -6.58 -0.71
C LYS A 237 14.98 -6.65 -1.72
N GLY A 238 13.74 -6.58 -1.28
CA GLY A 238 12.56 -6.68 -2.14
C GLY A 238 12.26 -8.08 -2.68
N ILE A 239 12.91 -9.13 -2.12
CA ILE A 239 12.66 -10.54 -2.45
C ILE A 239 11.30 -10.98 -1.90
N THR A 240 10.91 -10.46 -0.73
CA THR A 240 9.62 -10.71 -0.10
C THR A 240 8.89 -9.38 0.10
N LEU A 241 7.65 -9.30 -0.38
CA LEU A 241 6.85 -8.09 -0.25
C LEU A 241 6.33 -7.92 1.18
N LYS A 242 5.78 -8.98 1.75
CA LYS A 242 5.20 -8.96 3.10
C LYS A 242 5.56 -10.26 3.84
N PRO A 243 6.62 -10.26 4.64
CA PRO A 243 6.94 -11.42 5.46
C PRO A 243 5.94 -11.55 6.60
N ILE A 244 5.55 -12.79 6.90
CA ILE A 244 4.77 -13.18 8.08
C ILE A 244 5.63 -14.15 8.88
N LEU A 245 5.80 -13.86 10.17
CA LEU A 245 6.53 -14.73 11.10
C LEU A 245 5.55 -15.67 11.79
N LYS A 246 5.82 -16.97 11.72
CA LYS A 246 5.11 -17.98 12.51
C LYS A 246 5.79 -18.07 13.88
N ILE A 247 5.07 -17.66 14.91
CA ILE A 247 5.49 -17.70 16.31
C ILE A 247 4.83 -18.93 16.90
N GLY A 248 5.63 -19.97 17.13
CA GLY A 248 5.33 -21.36 17.50
C GLY A 248 4.20 -21.68 18.37
#